data_4277c4e24b1b358e91369e072e40d1fa
#
_entry.id   4277c4e24b1b358e91369e072e40d1fa
#
_cell.length_a   1.000
_cell.length_b   1.000
_cell.length_c   1.000
_cell.angle_alpha   90.00
_cell.angle_beta   90.00
_cell.angle_gamma   90.00
#
_symmetry.space_group_name_H-M   'P 1'
#
loop_
_entity.id
_entity.type
_entity.pdbx_description
1 polymer ?
#
loop_
_entity_poly.entity_id
_entity_poly.type
_entity_poly.pdbx_seq_one_letter_code
_entity_poly.pdbx_strand_id
1 'polypeptide(L)'
;SAIDGVIRATNILFSGKNVVISGYGHCGTGLTSRARGLGANVLVTEVDPIKALRARMEGFEVMPMNEAAKLGDIFITATGCKNVISKEHFPLMKDGAILANAGHFNVEVAISDLEKISKKKREIRPDNVEYTLPSGNCIYVLAEGRLVNLAAAEGHPSEVMDMSFANQFMSILRLAKEGKEMKPDVYEIPRSQ
;
A
#
# COMPACT_ATOMS: atom_id res chain seq x y z
N SER A 1 0.08 5.20 -8.78
CA SER A 1 0.37 3.88 -9.38
C SER A 1 -0.22 2.71 -8.58
N ALA A 2 -0.16 2.69 -7.21
CA ALA A 2 -0.70 1.54 -6.46
C ALA A 2 -2.21 1.33 -6.69
N ILE A 3 -3.01 2.39 -6.71
CA ILE A 3 -4.45 2.30 -7.04
C ILE A 3 -4.66 1.79 -8.46
N ASP A 4 -3.83 2.20 -9.42
CA ASP A 4 -3.85 1.69 -10.79
C ASP A 4 -3.59 0.16 -10.81
N GLY A 5 -2.60 -0.31 -10.05
CA GLY A 5 -2.34 -1.74 -9.90
C GLY A 5 -3.54 -2.51 -9.32
N VAL A 6 -4.21 -1.96 -8.29
CA VAL A 6 -5.43 -2.56 -7.73
C VAL A 6 -6.55 -2.63 -8.78
N ILE A 7 -6.79 -1.56 -9.52
CA ILE A 7 -7.83 -1.51 -10.56
C ILE A 7 -7.53 -2.53 -11.66
N ARG A 8 -6.29 -2.60 -12.16
CA ARG A 8 -5.91 -3.55 -13.22
C ARG A 8 -6.04 -5.00 -12.77
N ALA A 9 -5.60 -5.33 -11.56
CA ALA A 9 -5.68 -6.69 -11.03
C ALA A 9 -7.13 -7.15 -10.76
N THR A 10 -8.08 -6.24 -10.57
CA THR A 10 -9.43 -6.56 -10.09
C THR A 10 -10.56 -6.06 -10.97
N ASN A 11 -10.37 -4.98 -11.70
CA ASN A 11 -11.41 -4.20 -12.38
C ASN A 11 -12.51 -3.70 -11.41
N ILE A 12 -12.13 -3.41 -10.15
CA ILE A 12 -13.10 -2.97 -9.13
C ILE A 12 -13.43 -1.49 -9.26
N LEU A 13 -14.67 -1.14 -8.98
CA LEU A 13 -15.11 0.24 -8.80
C LEU A 13 -14.76 0.73 -7.38
N PHE A 14 -13.99 1.80 -7.26
CA PHE A 14 -13.64 2.42 -5.97
C PHE A 14 -14.79 3.22 -5.36
N SER A 15 -15.62 3.84 -6.20
CA SER A 15 -16.73 4.67 -5.73
C SER A 15 -17.67 3.88 -4.81
N GLY A 16 -17.94 4.46 -3.64
CA GLY A 16 -18.77 3.86 -2.60
C GLY A 16 -18.15 2.73 -1.81
N LYS A 17 -16.90 2.29 -2.12
CA LYS A 17 -16.19 1.28 -1.35
C LYS A 17 -15.52 1.87 -0.12
N ASN A 18 -15.44 1.10 0.95
CA ASN A 18 -14.63 1.40 2.12
C ASN A 18 -13.18 0.98 1.83
N VAL A 19 -12.30 1.96 1.62
CA VAL A 19 -10.89 1.72 1.34
C VAL A 19 -10.07 2.01 2.60
N VAL A 20 -9.47 0.98 3.16
CA VAL A 20 -8.60 1.07 4.34
C VAL A 20 -7.17 1.31 3.86
N ILE A 21 -6.59 2.43 4.26
CA ILE A 21 -5.19 2.75 4.03
C ILE A 21 -4.44 2.60 5.36
N SER A 22 -3.48 1.68 5.39
CA SER A 22 -2.64 1.47 6.57
C SER A 22 -1.34 2.24 6.43
N GLY A 23 -1.13 3.18 7.35
CA GLY A 23 -0.04 4.14 7.35
C GLY A 23 -0.43 5.49 6.73
N TYR A 24 -0.05 6.60 7.41
CA TYR A 24 -0.33 7.96 6.95
C TYR A 24 0.96 8.77 6.78
N GLY A 25 2.00 8.12 6.25
CA GLY A 25 3.23 8.75 5.74
C GLY A 25 3.01 9.34 4.33
N HIS A 26 4.09 9.63 3.62
CA HIS A 26 4.00 10.19 2.26
C HIS A 26 3.17 9.32 1.29
N CYS A 27 3.42 8.00 1.27
CA CYS A 27 2.64 7.08 0.43
C CYS A 27 1.18 7.02 0.86
N GLY A 28 0.91 6.85 2.16
CA GLY A 28 -0.45 6.77 2.70
C GLY A 28 -1.27 8.02 2.42
N THR A 29 -0.70 9.20 2.63
CA THR A 29 -1.36 10.48 2.32
C THR A 29 -1.72 10.58 0.83
N GLY A 30 -0.82 10.16 -0.06
CA GLY A 30 -1.10 10.12 -1.50
C GLY A 30 -2.20 9.12 -1.86
N LEU A 31 -2.20 7.94 -1.25
CA LEU A 31 -3.22 6.91 -1.45
C LEU A 31 -4.60 7.37 -0.99
N THR A 32 -4.71 7.94 0.22
CA THR A 32 -5.98 8.43 0.77
C THR A 32 -6.60 9.52 -0.10
N SER A 33 -5.78 10.50 -0.52
CA SER A 33 -6.22 11.59 -1.41
C SER A 33 -6.75 11.04 -2.75
N ARG A 34 -6.05 10.08 -3.36
CA ARG A 34 -6.46 9.50 -4.65
C ARG A 34 -7.68 8.59 -4.52
N ALA A 35 -7.76 7.76 -3.47
CA ALA A 35 -8.92 6.92 -3.22
C ALA A 35 -10.19 7.76 -3.00
N ARG A 36 -10.09 8.83 -2.18
CA ARG A 36 -11.18 9.80 -2.00
C ARG A 36 -11.57 10.47 -3.32
N GLY A 37 -10.60 10.84 -4.15
CA GLY A 37 -10.86 11.42 -5.47
C GLY A 37 -11.59 10.48 -6.43
N LEU A 38 -11.51 9.16 -6.21
CA LEU A 38 -12.28 8.15 -6.93
C LEU A 38 -13.65 7.84 -6.30
N GLY A 39 -14.06 8.62 -5.30
CA GLY A 39 -15.35 8.47 -4.63
C GLY A 39 -15.40 7.37 -3.56
N ALA A 40 -14.26 6.90 -3.07
CA ALA A 40 -14.20 5.93 -1.98
C ALA A 40 -14.45 6.58 -0.61
N ASN A 41 -15.02 5.81 0.32
CA ASN A 41 -15.00 6.11 1.74
C ASN A 41 -13.65 5.64 2.30
N VAL A 42 -12.79 6.58 2.70
CA VAL A 42 -11.42 6.25 3.12
C VAL A 42 -11.33 6.16 4.63
N LEU A 43 -10.84 5.02 5.11
CA LEU A 43 -10.51 4.73 6.49
C LEU A 43 -8.98 4.66 6.62
N VAL A 44 -8.42 5.24 7.67
CA VAL A 44 -6.97 5.24 7.93
C VAL A 44 -6.67 4.45 9.19
N THR A 45 -5.65 3.60 9.14
CA THR A 45 -5.06 3.00 10.33
C THR A 45 -3.63 3.52 10.49
N GLU A 46 -3.33 4.12 11.64
CA GLU A 46 -2.02 4.72 11.92
C GLU A 46 -1.69 4.58 13.40
N VAL A 47 -0.43 4.26 13.72
CA VAL A 47 0.06 4.09 15.09
C VAL A 47 0.73 5.36 15.65
N ASP A 48 1.24 6.22 14.78
CA ASP A 48 1.79 7.52 15.15
C ASP A 48 0.64 8.49 15.46
N PRO A 49 0.50 8.97 16.71
CA PRO A 49 -0.63 9.80 17.10
C PRO A 49 -0.67 11.15 16.36
N ILE A 50 0.47 11.70 15.97
CA ILE A 50 0.53 12.97 15.22
C ILE A 50 0.01 12.77 13.80
N LYS A 51 0.44 11.69 13.13
CA LYS A 51 -0.07 11.36 11.79
C LYS A 51 -1.55 10.97 11.82
N ALA A 52 -1.98 10.23 12.84
CA ALA A 52 -3.38 9.89 13.05
C ALA A 52 -4.24 11.15 13.24
N LEU A 53 -3.79 12.10 14.08
CA LEU A 53 -4.46 13.40 14.26
C LEU A 53 -4.51 14.17 12.94
N ARG A 54 -3.40 14.22 12.20
CA ARG A 54 -3.36 14.87 10.89
C ARG A 54 -4.39 14.27 9.92
N ALA A 55 -4.46 12.93 9.82
CA ALA A 55 -5.44 12.26 8.99
C ALA A 55 -6.87 12.64 9.38
N ARG A 56 -7.15 12.73 10.70
CA ARG A 56 -8.44 13.14 11.22
C ARG A 56 -8.79 14.59 10.86
N MET A 57 -7.82 15.49 10.97
CA MET A 57 -8.00 16.92 10.59
C MET A 57 -8.20 17.10 9.08
N GLU A 58 -7.65 16.22 8.26
CA GLU A 58 -7.87 16.20 6.81
C GLU A 58 -9.22 15.52 6.40
N GLY A 59 -10.03 15.13 7.40
CA GLY A 59 -11.41 14.65 7.21
C GLY A 59 -11.52 13.15 6.97
N PHE A 60 -10.49 12.35 7.29
CA PHE A 60 -10.56 10.89 7.22
C PHE A 60 -11.02 10.29 8.55
N GLU A 61 -11.71 9.16 8.50
CA GLU A 61 -11.93 8.34 9.68
C GLU A 61 -10.63 7.60 10.03
N VAL A 62 -10.26 7.65 11.32
CA VAL A 62 -9.07 6.97 11.84
C VAL A 62 -9.49 5.99 12.93
N MET A 63 -9.05 4.73 12.79
CA MET A 63 -9.40 3.66 13.71
C MET A 63 -8.32 2.58 13.77
N PRO A 64 -8.31 1.73 14.81
CA PRO A 64 -7.46 0.54 14.86
C PRO A 64 -7.81 -0.47 13.75
N MET A 65 -6.82 -1.29 13.34
CA MET A 65 -7.03 -2.28 12.28
C MET A 65 -8.15 -3.29 12.61
N ASN A 66 -8.32 -3.68 13.86
CA ASN A 66 -9.40 -4.60 14.27
C ASN A 66 -10.81 -4.06 13.98
N GLU A 67 -10.99 -2.75 14.00
CA GLU A 67 -12.25 -2.10 13.63
C GLU A 67 -12.33 -1.93 12.10
N ALA A 68 -11.26 -1.43 11.49
CA ALA A 68 -11.20 -1.25 10.05
C ALA A 68 -11.39 -2.56 9.28
N ALA A 69 -10.89 -3.69 9.80
CA ALA A 69 -11.04 -5.01 9.19
C ALA A 69 -12.51 -5.42 8.98
N LYS A 70 -13.41 -5.00 9.87
CA LYS A 70 -14.86 -5.28 9.77
C LYS A 70 -15.57 -4.44 8.70
N LEU A 71 -14.99 -3.29 8.36
CA LEU A 71 -15.63 -2.27 7.52
C LEU A 71 -15.06 -2.23 6.10
N GLY A 72 -13.79 -2.60 5.94
CA GLY A 72 -13.05 -2.46 4.69
C GLY A 72 -13.52 -3.41 3.59
N ASP A 73 -13.57 -2.90 2.38
CA ASP A 73 -13.75 -3.68 1.15
C ASP A 73 -12.40 -3.85 0.43
N ILE A 74 -11.55 -2.81 0.49
CA ILE A 74 -10.19 -2.80 -0.09
C ILE A 74 -9.22 -2.33 1.00
N PHE A 75 -8.10 -3.03 1.15
CA PHE A 75 -7.04 -2.70 2.09
C PHE A 75 -5.75 -2.47 1.32
N ILE A 76 -5.10 -1.33 1.55
CA ILE A 76 -3.80 -1.00 0.95
C ILE A 76 -2.83 -0.62 2.06
N THR A 77 -1.81 -1.44 2.27
CA THR A 77 -0.78 -1.20 3.28
C THR A 77 0.37 -0.37 2.72
N ALA A 78 0.89 0.58 3.50
CA ALA A 78 1.96 1.50 3.12
C ALA A 78 2.77 1.97 4.34
N THR A 79 3.13 1.04 5.23
CA THR A 79 3.75 1.34 6.53
C THR A 79 5.24 1.04 6.57
N GLY A 80 5.72 0.08 5.78
CA GLY A 80 7.06 -0.48 5.90
C GLY A 80 7.22 -1.42 7.11
N CYS A 81 6.15 -1.71 7.87
CA CYS A 81 6.18 -2.57 9.05
C CYS A 81 5.73 -4.00 8.72
N LYS A 82 6.14 -4.97 9.54
CA LYS A 82 5.72 -6.37 9.38
C LYS A 82 4.33 -6.59 9.98
N ASN A 83 3.55 -7.50 9.37
CA ASN A 83 2.29 -8.03 9.90
C ASN A 83 1.26 -6.94 10.27
N VAL A 84 1.17 -5.91 9.46
CA VAL A 84 0.17 -4.83 9.60
C VAL A 84 -1.25 -5.41 9.51
N ILE A 85 -1.44 -6.32 8.55
CA ILE A 85 -2.61 -7.20 8.48
C ILE A 85 -2.15 -8.60 8.85
N SER A 86 -2.64 -9.11 9.98
CA SER A 86 -2.21 -10.35 10.61
C SER A 86 -3.37 -11.34 10.79
N LYS A 87 -3.08 -12.51 11.34
CA LYS A 87 -4.03 -13.62 11.51
C LYS A 87 -5.32 -13.26 12.23
N GLU A 88 -5.27 -12.31 13.15
CA GLU A 88 -6.43 -11.85 13.93
C GLU A 88 -7.42 -11.00 13.12
N HIS A 89 -6.93 -10.36 12.04
CA HIS A 89 -7.75 -9.49 11.21
C HIS A 89 -8.54 -10.25 10.14
N PHE A 90 -7.96 -11.32 9.57
CA PHE A 90 -8.58 -12.06 8.46
C PHE A 90 -9.99 -12.59 8.77
N PRO A 91 -10.26 -13.18 9.96
CA PRO A 91 -11.60 -13.66 10.28
C PRO A 91 -12.65 -12.54 10.43
N LEU A 92 -12.21 -11.29 10.64
CA LEU A 92 -13.08 -10.13 10.79
C LEU A 92 -13.47 -9.50 9.46
N MET A 93 -12.76 -9.83 8.39
CA MET A 93 -12.95 -9.22 7.08
C MET A 93 -14.23 -9.70 6.41
N LYS A 94 -14.81 -8.82 5.62
CA LYS A 94 -15.97 -9.13 4.78
C LYS A 94 -15.60 -10.18 3.73
N ASP A 95 -16.63 -10.90 3.28
CA ASP A 95 -16.50 -11.70 2.06
C ASP A 95 -16.17 -10.79 0.87
N GLY A 96 -15.19 -11.19 0.09
CA GLY A 96 -14.73 -10.40 -1.06
C GLY A 96 -13.70 -9.31 -0.73
N ALA A 97 -13.18 -9.24 0.50
CA ALA A 97 -12.16 -8.26 0.88
C ALA A 97 -10.89 -8.40 0.01
N ILE A 98 -10.37 -7.27 -0.47
CA ILE A 98 -9.18 -7.22 -1.34
C ILE A 98 -8.01 -6.64 -0.54
N LEU A 99 -6.88 -7.35 -0.54
CA LEU A 99 -5.65 -6.95 0.13
C LEU A 99 -4.58 -6.61 -0.90
N ALA A 100 -4.00 -5.43 -0.79
CA ALA A 100 -2.89 -4.95 -1.62
C ALA A 100 -1.80 -4.34 -0.75
N ASN A 101 -0.57 -4.42 -1.20
CA ASN A 101 0.57 -3.80 -0.54
C ASN A 101 1.22 -2.75 -1.46
N ALA A 102 1.45 -1.56 -0.93
CA ALA A 102 2.23 -0.48 -1.53
C ALA A 102 3.55 -0.23 -0.79
N GLY A 103 3.85 -1.02 0.26
CA GLY A 103 5.14 -1.01 0.93
C GLY A 103 6.19 -1.79 0.15
N HIS A 104 7.47 -1.50 0.42
CA HIS A 104 8.59 -2.05 -0.36
C HIS A 104 8.70 -3.59 -0.29
N PHE A 105 8.49 -4.16 0.88
CA PHE A 105 8.61 -5.61 1.11
C PHE A 105 7.25 -6.28 1.26
N ASN A 106 7.14 -7.53 0.87
CA ASN A 106 5.94 -8.36 0.98
C ASN A 106 5.71 -8.91 2.41
N VAL A 107 5.92 -8.06 3.43
CA VAL A 107 5.84 -8.45 4.84
C VAL A 107 4.70 -7.78 5.61
N GLU A 108 4.03 -6.81 4.98
CA GLU A 108 2.98 -6.03 5.64
C GLU A 108 1.69 -6.86 5.81
N VAL A 109 1.38 -7.73 4.86
CA VAL A 109 0.29 -8.70 4.97
C VAL A 109 0.89 -10.06 5.36
N ALA A 110 0.43 -10.66 6.46
CA ALA A 110 0.91 -11.95 6.95
C ALA A 110 0.35 -13.11 6.11
N ILE A 111 0.78 -13.23 4.85
CA ILE A 111 0.26 -14.22 3.88
C ILE A 111 0.46 -15.64 4.38
N SER A 112 1.59 -15.96 4.99
CA SER A 112 1.85 -17.29 5.57
C SER A 112 0.82 -17.68 6.62
N ASP A 113 0.29 -16.73 7.38
CA ASP A 113 -0.76 -16.98 8.36
C ASP A 113 -2.14 -17.11 7.69
N LEU A 114 -2.40 -16.32 6.65
CA LEU A 114 -3.61 -16.46 5.84
C LEU A 114 -3.65 -17.85 5.16
N GLU A 115 -2.54 -18.33 4.63
CA GLU A 115 -2.43 -19.67 4.04
C GLU A 115 -2.75 -20.78 5.05
N LYS A 116 -2.21 -20.70 6.27
CA LYS A 116 -2.44 -21.69 7.33
C LYS A 116 -3.90 -21.81 7.75
N ILE A 117 -4.64 -20.71 7.76
CA ILE A 117 -6.04 -20.69 8.16
C ILE A 117 -7.02 -20.95 7.02
N SER A 118 -6.58 -20.85 5.77
CA SER A 118 -7.42 -20.98 4.59
C SER A 118 -7.68 -22.45 4.23
N LYS A 119 -8.90 -22.76 3.81
CA LYS A 119 -9.29 -24.09 3.30
C LYS A 119 -8.90 -24.30 1.85
N LYS A 120 -8.89 -23.23 1.06
CA LYS A 120 -8.55 -23.23 -0.37
C LYS A 120 -7.74 -22.00 -0.72
N LYS A 121 -6.83 -22.18 -1.68
CA LYS A 121 -6.09 -21.13 -2.35
C LYS A 121 -6.25 -21.34 -3.85
N ARG A 122 -6.63 -20.31 -4.59
CA ARG A 122 -6.85 -20.38 -6.04
C ARG A 122 -6.45 -19.06 -6.70
N GLU A 123 -5.61 -19.12 -7.69
CA GLU A 123 -5.39 -17.99 -8.58
C GLU A 123 -6.61 -17.82 -9.49
N ILE A 124 -7.25 -16.65 -9.45
CA ILE A 124 -8.45 -16.35 -10.25
C ILE A 124 -8.12 -15.56 -11.51
N ARG A 125 -7.02 -14.82 -11.48
CA ARG A 125 -6.38 -14.13 -12.61
C ARG A 125 -4.93 -13.79 -12.24
N PRO A 126 -4.08 -13.41 -13.20
CA PRO A 126 -2.71 -12.98 -12.90
C PRO A 126 -2.69 -11.95 -11.77
N ASP A 127 -1.77 -12.12 -10.82
CA ASP A 127 -1.59 -11.28 -9.65
C ASP A 127 -2.81 -11.12 -8.72
N ASN A 128 -3.77 -12.05 -8.77
CA ASN A 128 -4.95 -12.05 -7.88
C ASN A 128 -5.26 -13.47 -7.40
N VAL A 129 -4.99 -13.72 -6.13
CA VAL A 129 -5.15 -15.01 -5.48
C VAL A 129 -6.29 -14.95 -4.45
N GLU A 130 -7.26 -15.85 -4.60
CA GLU A 130 -8.37 -16.05 -3.67
C GLU A 130 -7.97 -17.03 -2.56
N TYR A 131 -8.27 -16.66 -1.34
CA TYR A 131 -8.15 -17.50 -0.15
C TYR A 131 -9.52 -17.69 0.48
N THR A 132 -10.01 -18.93 0.55
CA THR A 132 -11.29 -19.25 1.19
C THR A 132 -11.06 -19.61 2.65
N LEU A 133 -11.64 -18.83 3.56
CA LEU A 133 -11.57 -19.03 5.01
C LEU A 133 -12.48 -20.18 5.48
N PRO A 134 -12.31 -20.68 6.72
CA PRO A 134 -13.21 -21.67 7.32
C PRO A 134 -14.66 -21.22 7.42
N SER A 135 -14.93 -19.92 7.54
CA SER A 135 -16.28 -19.34 7.51
C SER A 135 -16.99 -19.47 6.16
N GLY A 136 -16.24 -19.66 5.09
CA GLY A 136 -16.72 -19.60 3.70
C GLY A 136 -16.38 -18.26 3.02
N ASN A 137 -16.04 -17.23 3.77
CA ASN A 137 -15.64 -15.94 3.20
C ASN A 137 -14.36 -16.07 2.37
N CYS A 138 -14.30 -15.31 1.29
CA CYS A 138 -13.14 -15.23 0.42
C CYS A 138 -12.39 -13.92 0.65
N ILE A 139 -11.08 -14.00 0.69
CA ILE A 139 -10.15 -12.84 0.71
C ILE A 139 -9.28 -12.92 -0.55
N TYR A 140 -9.14 -11.80 -1.23
CA TYR A 140 -8.32 -11.67 -2.42
C TYR A 140 -7.01 -10.96 -2.09
N VAL A 141 -5.88 -11.60 -2.40
CA VAL A 141 -4.54 -11.01 -2.20
C VAL A 141 -3.94 -10.67 -3.55
N LEU A 142 -3.60 -9.41 -3.73
CA LEU A 142 -3.01 -8.94 -4.97
C LEU A 142 -1.48 -9.05 -4.93
N ALA A 143 -0.90 -9.45 -6.06
CA ALA A 143 0.55 -9.54 -6.28
C ALA A 143 1.29 -10.35 -5.19
N GLU A 144 0.62 -11.32 -4.55
CA GLU A 144 1.17 -12.10 -3.43
C GLU A 144 1.75 -11.20 -2.30
N GLY A 145 1.13 -10.05 -2.04
CA GLY A 145 1.60 -9.06 -1.05
C GLY A 145 2.84 -8.26 -1.46
N ARG A 146 3.35 -8.46 -2.69
CA ARG A 146 4.42 -7.62 -3.25
C ARG A 146 3.88 -6.24 -3.61
N LEU A 147 4.76 -5.32 -3.97
CA LEU A 147 4.39 -3.99 -4.49
C LEU A 147 3.39 -4.09 -5.65
N VAL A 148 2.13 -3.78 -5.36
CA VAL A 148 1.03 -3.94 -6.32
C VAL A 148 1.20 -3.11 -7.59
N ASN A 149 1.82 -1.92 -7.50
CA ASN A 149 2.06 -1.06 -8.65
C ASN A 149 3.12 -1.60 -9.61
N LEU A 150 4.06 -2.41 -9.14
CA LEU A 150 5.11 -3.01 -9.97
C LEU A 150 4.74 -4.41 -10.46
N ALA A 151 4.01 -5.17 -9.65
CA ALA A 151 3.65 -6.54 -10.00
C ALA A 151 2.38 -6.61 -10.88
N ALA A 152 1.39 -5.76 -10.62
CA ALA A 152 0.11 -5.76 -11.32
C ALA A 152 -0.09 -4.56 -12.29
N ALA A 153 0.92 -3.69 -12.42
CA ALA A 153 0.93 -2.55 -13.34
C ALA A 153 2.36 -2.20 -13.74
N GLU A 154 2.56 -1.11 -14.50
CA GLU A 154 3.87 -0.67 -15.00
C GLU A 154 4.66 0.21 -14.01
N GLY A 155 4.20 0.37 -12.77
CA GLY A 155 4.83 1.23 -11.77
C GLY A 155 4.41 2.70 -11.89
N HIS A 156 5.35 3.61 -11.67
CA HIS A 156 5.09 5.04 -11.81
C HIS A 156 5.12 5.47 -13.28
N PRO A 157 4.29 6.46 -13.66
CA PRO A 157 4.35 7.06 -15.00
C PRO A 157 5.71 7.64 -15.32
N SER A 158 6.08 7.65 -16.60
CA SER A 158 7.37 8.17 -17.09
C SER A 158 7.63 9.60 -16.67
N GLU A 159 6.61 10.46 -16.64
CA GLU A 159 6.70 11.87 -16.25
C GLU A 159 7.16 12.05 -14.79
N VAL A 160 6.74 11.13 -13.90
CA VAL A 160 7.18 11.11 -12.50
C VAL A 160 8.59 10.56 -12.38
N MET A 161 8.89 9.50 -13.14
CA MET A 161 10.20 8.84 -13.09
C MET A 161 11.28 9.68 -13.74
N ASP A 162 10.99 10.49 -14.73
CA ASP A 162 11.91 11.40 -15.38
C ASP A 162 12.54 12.37 -14.36
N MET A 163 11.72 13.02 -13.53
CA MET A 163 12.22 13.87 -12.43
C MET A 163 13.08 13.10 -11.44
N SER A 164 12.67 11.87 -11.09
CA SER A 164 13.43 11.04 -10.17
C SER A 164 14.80 10.65 -10.74
N PHE A 165 14.82 10.23 -12.01
CA PHE A 165 16.06 9.86 -12.70
C PHE A 165 16.98 11.04 -12.94
N ALA A 166 16.44 12.21 -13.26
CA ALA A 166 17.24 13.44 -13.37
C ALA A 166 17.97 13.74 -12.05
N ASN A 167 17.27 13.71 -10.91
CA ASN A 167 17.88 13.89 -9.60
C ASN A 167 18.93 12.81 -9.27
N GLN A 168 18.66 11.55 -9.59
CA GLN A 168 19.62 10.46 -9.40
C GLN A 168 20.86 10.68 -10.27
N PHE A 169 20.69 11.01 -11.54
CA PHE A 169 21.80 11.28 -12.46
C PHE A 169 22.68 12.43 -11.96
N MET A 170 22.07 13.55 -11.57
CA MET A 170 22.81 14.70 -11.05
C MET A 170 23.55 14.37 -9.75
N SER A 171 22.94 13.59 -8.86
CA SER A 171 23.58 13.14 -7.63
C SER A 171 24.78 12.23 -7.91
N ILE A 172 24.68 11.30 -8.86
CA ILE A 172 25.78 10.44 -9.30
C ILE A 172 26.89 11.28 -9.95
N LEU A 173 26.52 12.26 -10.79
CA LEU A 173 27.48 13.16 -11.42
C LEU A 173 28.28 13.99 -10.39
N ARG A 174 27.58 14.46 -9.34
CA ARG A 174 28.24 15.15 -8.22
C ARG A 174 29.21 14.23 -7.49
N LEU A 175 28.79 13.02 -7.16
CA LEU A 175 29.64 12.02 -6.52
C LEU A 175 30.88 11.68 -7.38
N ALA A 176 30.72 11.58 -8.69
CA ALA A 176 31.82 11.32 -9.61
C ALA A 176 32.85 12.45 -9.63
N LYS A 177 32.38 13.70 -9.47
CA LYS A 177 33.25 14.89 -9.46
C LYS A 177 33.88 15.18 -8.11
N GLU A 178 33.11 15.10 -7.05
CA GLU A 178 33.46 15.61 -5.72
C GLU A 178 33.65 14.50 -4.67
N GLY A 179 33.22 13.26 -4.95
CA GLY A 179 33.12 12.16 -3.98
C GLY A 179 34.44 11.82 -3.27
N LYS A 180 35.62 12.08 -3.88
CA LYS A 180 36.93 11.87 -3.24
C LYS A 180 37.18 12.81 -2.05
N GLU A 181 36.56 13.97 -2.05
CA GLU A 181 36.69 15.00 -1.01
C GLU A 181 35.53 14.93 0.00
N MET A 182 34.45 14.16 -0.32
CA MET A 182 33.29 14.00 0.54
C MET A 182 33.55 12.98 1.65
N LYS A 183 33.13 13.30 2.86
CA LYS A 183 33.14 12.34 3.97
C LYS A 183 31.94 11.39 3.83
N PRO A 184 31.99 10.17 4.41
CA PRO A 184 30.82 9.31 4.51
C PRO A 184 29.74 9.97 5.40
N ASP A 185 28.71 10.54 4.77
CA ASP A 185 27.61 11.25 5.44
C ASP A 185 26.39 11.34 4.51
N VAL A 186 25.27 11.84 5.03
CA VAL A 186 24.06 12.15 4.27
C VAL A 186 24.11 13.62 3.85
N TYR A 187 24.02 13.87 2.56
CA TYR A 187 24.09 15.21 1.97
C TYR A 187 22.74 15.59 1.37
N GLU A 188 22.32 16.82 1.62
CA GLU A 188 21.19 17.40 0.91
C GLU A 188 21.54 17.67 -0.56
N ILE A 189 20.54 17.49 -1.42
CA ILE A 189 20.67 17.88 -2.84
C ILE A 189 20.71 19.41 -2.91
N PRO A 190 21.72 20.02 -3.55
CA PRO A 190 21.79 21.46 -3.69
C PRO A 190 20.57 22.03 -4.46
N ARG A 191 20.05 23.16 -4.02
CA ARG A 191 18.93 23.83 -4.71
C ARG A 191 19.26 24.28 -6.13
N SER A 192 20.53 24.36 -6.47
CA SER A 192 21.03 24.67 -7.82
C SER A 192 21.05 23.47 -8.76
N GLN A 193 20.73 22.28 -8.27
CA GLN A 193 20.62 21.05 -9.03
C GLN A 193 19.18 20.83 -9.51
#